data_0d5a85c7fe760f51adfc93d04606ebf8
#
_entry.id   0d5a85c7fe760f51adfc93d04606ebf8
#
_cell.length_a   1.000
_cell.length_b   1.000
_cell.length_c   1.000
_cell.angle_alpha   90.00
_cell.angle_beta   90.00
_cell.angle_gamma   90.00
#
_symmetry.space_group_name_H-M   'P 1'
#
loop_
_entity.id
_entity.type
_entity.pdbx_description
1 polymer ?
#
loop_
_entity_poly.entity_id
_entity_poly.type
_entity_poly.pdbx_seq_one_letter_code
_entity_poly.pdbx_strand_id
1 'polypeptide(L)'
;MAKKKIKTKKIEETRETEETIVSPRKKFQGHLVLTKTNDPKAQWYVIHTYSGHELKVASGLKQRVETMNLSDRIFEILIPTQDTFQIRAGKKLPVTEKIFPGYMLVKMDLDDQSWLTVRTTQGVTGFVGSGNKPTPISEAEVKTIQQFMSLEAPKFRAKFSLGEAVKIIDGPFADFLGSIDNIDEDKGKLRVLVSIFGRETPVELDFLQVKKI
;
A
#
# COMPACT_ATOMS: atom_id res chain seq x y z
N MET A 1 41.06 -33.18 -62.26
CA MET A 1 40.16 -31.99 -62.25
C MET A 1 39.08 -32.19 -61.19
N ALA A 2 39.22 -31.63 -60.01
CA ALA A 2 38.29 -31.85 -58.88
C ALA A 2 37.38 -30.63 -58.73
N LYS A 3 36.07 -30.82 -58.91
CA LYS A 3 35.10 -29.79 -58.58
C LYS A 3 34.71 -29.85 -57.13
N LYS A 4 35.13 -28.84 -56.40
CA LYS A 4 34.85 -28.64 -54.98
C LYS A 4 33.44 -28.07 -54.83
N LYS A 5 32.49 -28.85 -54.26
CA LYS A 5 31.14 -28.38 -53.89
C LYS A 5 31.21 -27.51 -52.65
N ILE A 6 30.85 -26.24 -52.77
CA ILE A 6 30.67 -25.32 -51.66
C ILE A 6 29.27 -25.55 -51.11
N LYS A 7 29.18 -26.05 -49.88
CA LYS A 7 27.93 -26.13 -49.11
C LYS A 7 27.65 -24.75 -48.50
N THR A 8 26.65 -24.08 -48.98
CA THR A 8 26.08 -22.89 -48.38
C THR A 8 25.35 -23.28 -47.08
N LYS A 9 25.90 -22.95 -45.97
CA LYS A 9 25.26 -23.11 -44.65
C LYS A 9 24.37 -21.92 -44.43
N LYS A 10 23.05 -22.14 -44.40
CA LYS A 10 22.01 -21.21 -44.10
C LYS A 10 22.14 -20.82 -42.61
N ILE A 11 22.49 -19.57 -42.33
CA ILE A 11 22.53 -19.03 -40.99
C ILE A 11 21.10 -18.58 -40.67
N GLU A 12 20.39 -19.37 -39.88
CA GLU A 12 19.17 -18.92 -39.21
C GLU A 12 19.56 -17.93 -38.12
N GLU A 13 19.28 -16.66 -38.37
CA GLU A 13 19.29 -15.61 -37.38
C GLU A 13 18.16 -15.86 -36.37
N THR A 14 18.50 -16.51 -35.28
CA THR A 14 17.65 -16.53 -34.08
C THR A 14 17.69 -15.12 -33.49
N ARG A 15 16.65 -14.34 -33.73
CA ARG A 15 16.40 -13.13 -32.95
C ARG A 15 16.05 -13.53 -31.52
N GLU A 16 17.04 -13.58 -30.65
CA GLU A 16 16.84 -13.53 -29.22
C GLU A 16 16.28 -12.14 -28.92
N THR A 17 14.98 -12.08 -28.66
CA THR A 17 14.37 -10.96 -27.98
C THR A 17 15.00 -10.89 -26.59
N GLU A 18 15.90 -9.93 -26.40
CA GLU A 18 16.33 -9.50 -25.07
C GLU A 18 15.09 -9.07 -24.29
N GLU A 19 14.52 -9.98 -23.54
CA GLU A 19 13.67 -9.62 -22.40
C GLU A 19 14.54 -8.82 -21.45
N THR A 20 14.44 -7.50 -21.56
CA THR A 20 14.95 -6.58 -20.55
C THR A 20 14.30 -6.97 -19.23
N ILE A 21 15.04 -7.72 -18.40
CA ILE A 21 14.69 -7.99 -17.01
C ILE A 21 14.67 -6.63 -16.32
N VAL A 22 13.51 -5.99 -16.33
CA VAL A 22 13.25 -4.82 -15.51
C VAL A 22 13.32 -5.31 -14.07
N SER A 23 14.49 -5.11 -13.47
CA SER A 23 14.71 -5.28 -12.04
C SER A 23 13.48 -4.71 -11.30
N PRO A 24 12.84 -5.46 -10.39
CA PRO A 24 11.67 -4.95 -9.68
C PRO A 24 12.12 -3.70 -8.95
N ARG A 25 11.67 -2.52 -9.42
CA ARG A 25 11.87 -1.26 -8.71
C ARG A 25 11.38 -1.53 -7.29
N LYS A 26 12.28 -1.44 -6.30
CA LYS A 26 11.91 -1.57 -4.88
C LYS A 26 10.71 -0.68 -4.67
N LYS A 27 9.54 -1.29 -4.42
CA LYS A 27 8.32 -0.55 -4.13
C LYS A 27 8.65 0.35 -2.95
N PHE A 28 8.40 1.64 -3.10
CA PHE A 28 8.54 2.59 -2.01
C PHE A 28 7.58 2.15 -0.91
N GLN A 29 8.13 1.66 0.19
CA GLN A 29 7.35 1.12 1.33
C GLN A 29 6.87 2.22 2.29
N GLY A 30 6.72 3.46 1.79
CA GLY A 30 6.27 4.58 2.62
C GLY A 30 7.31 5.15 3.59
N HIS A 31 8.45 4.49 3.78
CA HIS A 31 9.53 4.94 4.67
C HIS A 31 10.82 5.19 3.89
N LEU A 32 11.33 6.41 3.93
CA LEU A 32 12.57 6.84 3.29
C LEU A 32 13.56 7.29 4.36
N VAL A 33 14.60 6.53 4.58
CA VAL A 33 15.73 6.91 5.43
C VAL A 33 16.75 7.62 4.56
N LEU A 34 16.99 8.91 4.81
CA LEU A 34 18.01 9.72 4.14
C LEU A 34 19.35 9.52 4.84
N THR A 35 19.36 9.71 6.15
CA THR A 35 20.54 9.53 7.01
C THR A 35 20.11 8.90 8.33
N LYS A 36 20.86 7.90 8.79
CA LYS A 36 20.64 7.34 10.13
C LYS A 36 21.23 8.28 11.17
N THR A 37 20.45 8.65 12.16
CA THR A 37 20.91 9.51 13.25
C THR A 37 20.47 8.99 14.62
N ASN A 38 21.33 9.21 15.61
CA ASN A 38 21.01 9.03 17.02
C ASN A 38 21.04 10.40 17.76
N ASP A 39 20.97 11.52 17.02
CA ASP A 39 20.96 12.84 17.60
C ASP A 39 19.69 13.04 18.45
N PRO A 40 19.81 13.39 19.75
CA PRO A 40 18.64 13.64 20.61
C PRO A 40 17.81 14.84 20.17
N LYS A 41 18.34 15.72 19.33
CA LYS A 41 17.59 16.84 18.75
C LYS A 41 16.71 16.42 17.57
N ALA A 42 16.99 15.27 16.96
CA ALA A 42 16.21 14.73 15.87
C ALA A 42 14.85 14.25 16.37
N GLN A 43 13.81 15.02 16.14
CA GLN A 43 12.45 14.73 16.54
C GLN A 43 11.55 14.50 15.32
N TRP A 44 10.44 13.82 15.54
CA TRP A 44 9.44 13.60 14.50
C TRP A 44 8.40 14.71 14.49
N TYR A 45 8.10 15.21 13.29
CA TYR A 45 7.09 16.23 13.07
C TYR A 45 6.11 15.76 11.98
N VAL A 46 4.85 16.13 12.15
CA VAL A 46 3.81 15.86 11.15
C VAL A 46 3.70 17.06 10.21
N ILE A 47 3.71 16.79 8.93
CA ILE A 47 3.45 17.77 7.88
C ILE A 47 2.17 17.41 7.13
N HIS A 48 1.41 18.43 6.76
CA HIS A 48 0.24 18.30 5.91
C HIS A 48 0.61 18.63 4.47
N THR A 49 0.11 17.83 3.54
CA THR A 49 0.34 17.96 2.10
C THR A 49 -0.99 17.91 1.34
N TYR A 50 -0.98 18.28 0.08
CA TYR A 50 -2.14 17.96 -0.76
C TYR A 50 -2.30 16.45 -0.86
N SER A 51 -3.52 15.97 -0.61
CA SER A 51 -3.84 14.54 -0.68
C SER A 51 -3.52 13.98 -2.07
N GLY A 52 -2.83 12.86 -2.11
CA GLY A 52 -2.35 12.25 -3.36
C GLY A 52 -0.95 12.68 -3.77
N HIS A 53 -0.40 13.75 -3.23
CA HIS A 53 0.92 14.29 -3.60
C HIS A 53 2.05 13.80 -2.67
N GLU A 54 1.80 13.00 -1.67
CA GLU A 54 2.75 12.63 -0.62
C GLU A 54 4.04 12.01 -1.19
N LEU A 55 3.93 11.11 -2.18
CA LEU A 55 5.11 10.52 -2.84
C LEU A 55 5.92 11.56 -3.62
N LYS A 56 5.23 12.50 -4.28
CA LYS A 56 5.89 13.60 -5.01
C LYS A 56 6.59 14.55 -4.04
N VAL A 57 5.94 14.85 -2.91
CA VAL A 57 6.52 15.67 -1.84
C VAL A 57 7.74 15.00 -1.24
N ALA A 58 7.68 13.69 -0.91
CA ALA A 58 8.81 12.94 -0.38
C ALA A 58 10.02 12.96 -1.33
N SER A 59 9.77 12.75 -2.63
CA SER A 59 10.83 12.81 -3.65
C SER A 59 11.42 14.21 -3.80
N GLY A 60 10.57 15.24 -3.81
CA GLY A 60 11.00 16.63 -3.90
C GLY A 60 11.77 17.09 -2.66
N LEU A 61 11.32 16.67 -1.46
CA LEU A 61 12.01 16.98 -0.21
C LEU A 61 13.37 16.28 -0.17
N LYS A 62 13.46 15.00 -0.56
CA LYS A 62 14.74 14.29 -0.67
C LYS A 62 15.72 15.05 -1.57
N GLN A 63 15.30 15.43 -2.77
CA GLN A 63 16.14 16.16 -3.71
C GLN A 63 16.63 17.51 -3.13
N ARG A 64 15.76 18.22 -2.41
CA ARG A 64 16.13 19.50 -1.76
C ARG A 64 17.14 19.28 -0.64
N VAL A 65 16.95 18.26 0.19
CA VAL A 65 17.89 17.90 1.26
C VAL A 65 19.27 17.62 0.69
N GLU A 66 19.36 16.87 -0.41
CA GLU A 66 20.62 16.59 -1.10
C GLU A 66 21.24 17.85 -1.71
N THR A 67 20.45 18.69 -2.40
CA THR A 67 20.93 19.92 -3.06
C THR A 67 21.40 20.98 -2.08
N MET A 68 20.74 21.08 -0.92
CA MET A 68 21.05 22.09 0.12
C MET A 68 22.00 21.57 1.20
N ASN A 69 22.51 20.32 1.07
CA ASN A 69 23.38 19.65 2.03
C ASN A 69 22.78 19.61 3.46
N LEU A 70 21.49 19.30 3.57
CA LEU A 70 20.77 19.23 4.84
C LEU A 70 20.58 17.78 5.36
N SER A 71 21.43 16.87 4.91
CA SER A 71 21.39 15.46 5.33
C SER A 71 21.77 15.25 6.81
N ASP A 72 22.36 16.27 7.43
CA ASP A 72 22.66 16.35 8.87
C ASP A 72 21.53 16.97 9.70
N ARG A 73 20.45 17.44 9.05
CA ARG A 73 19.29 18.09 9.67
C ARG A 73 17.97 17.36 9.42
N ILE A 74 17.80 16.77 8.24
CA ILE A 74 16.59 16.04 7.85
C ILE A 74 16.99 14.58 7.59
N PHE A 75 16.49 13.67 8.42
CA PHE A 75 17.00 12.30 8.50
C PHE A 75 16.08 11.28 7.86
N GLU A 76 14.78 11.37 8.12
CA GLU A 76 13.83 10.36 7.69
C GLU A 76 12.50 10.99 7.25
N ILE A 77 11.86 10.37 6.26
CA ILE A 77 10.53 10.74 5.77
C ILE A 77 9.67 9.50 5.80
N LEU A 78 8.50 9.58 6.45
CA LEU A 78 7.57 8.49 6.58
C LEU A 78 6.21 8.90 6.02
N ILE A 79 5.70 8.13 5.05
CA ILE A 79 4.33 8.23 4.54
C ILE A 79 3.57 7.04 5.10
N PRO A 80 2.60 7.23 5.99
CA PRO A 80 1.84 6.13 6.55
C PRO A 80 1.00 5.42 5.48
N THR A 81 1.46 4.25 5.05
CA THR A 81 0.82 3.42 4.03
C THR A 81 0.65 1.99 4.53
N GLN A 82 -0.37 1.32 4.08
CA GLN A 82 -0.62 -0.09 4.34
C GLN A 82 -0.82 -0.83 3.03
N ASP A 83 -0.19 -1.99 2.90
CA ASP A 83 -0.44 -2.86 1.76
C ASP A 83 -1.74 -3.62 1.99
N THR A 84 -2.66 -3.49 1.05
CA THR A 84 -3.97 -4.14 1.03
C THR A 84 -4.20 -4.82 -0.31
N PHE A 85 -5.29 -5.55 -0.44
CA PHE A 85 -5.65 -6.19 -1.70
C PHE A 85 -6.97 -5.62 -2.22
N GLN A 86 -6.99 -5.21 -3.47
CA GLN A 86 -8.22 -4.79 -4.15
C GLN A 86 -8.60 -5.84 -5.20
N ILE A 87 -9.86 -6.24 -5.20
CA ILE A 87 -10.39 -7.16 -6.19
C ILE A 87 -10.87 -6.35 -7.40
N ARG A 88 -10.21 -6.51 -8.55
CA ARG A 88 -10.64 -5.93 -9.82
C ARG A 88 -10.80 -7.03 -10.85
N ALA A 89 -11.97 -7.11 -11.48
CA ALA A 89 -12.29 -8.14 -12.50
C ALA A 89 -11.99 -9.58 -12.03
N GLY A 90 -12.30 -9.91 -10.76
CA GLY A 90 -12.06 -11.23 -10.18
C GLY A 90 -10.60 -11.56 -9.88
N LYS A 91 -9.68 -10.61 -10.03
CA LYS A 91 -8.26 -10.79 -9.70
C LYS A 91 -7.89 -9.96 -8.47
N LYS A 92 -7.18 -10.59 -7.54
CA LYS A 92 -6.65 -9.94 -6.34
C LYS A 92 -5.38 -9.17 -6.72
N LEU A 93 -5.46 -7.86 -6.69
CA LEU A 93 -4.34 -6.97 -6.99
C LEU A 93 -3.81 -6.35 -5.69
N PRO A 94 -2.52 -6.44 -5.39
CA PRO A 94 -1.94 -5.75 -4.25
C PRO A 94 -1.99 -4.24 -4.51
N VAL A 95 -2.56 -3.50 -3.57
CA VAL A 95 -2.68 -2.04 -3.61
C VAL A 95 -2.12 -1.47 -2.32
N THR A 96 -1.33 -0.41 -2.41
CA THR A 96 -0.85 0.32 -1.24
C THR A 96 -1.81 1.48 -0.99
N GLU A 97 -2.52 1.42 0.13
CA GLU A 97 -3.42 2.48 0.59
C GLU A 97 -2.73 3.35 1.64
N LYS A 98 -3.11 4.61 1.72
CA LYS A 98 -2.59 5.55 2.71
C LYS A 98 -3.44 5.47 3.96
N ILE A 99 -2.78 5.29 5.12
CA ILE A 99 -3.47 5.26 6.42
C ILE A 99 -4.00 6.65 6.75
N PHE A 100 -3.19 7.69 6.47
CA PHE A 100 -3.55 9.10 6.69
C PHE A 100 -3.32 9.90 5.40
N PRO A 101 -4.32 9.99 4.50
CA PRO A 101 -4.18 10.78 3.27
C PRO A 101 -3.89 12.26 3.57
N GLY A 102 -2.89 12.81 2.90
CA GLY A 102 -2.47 14.21 3.09
C GLY A 102 -1.52 14.44 4.27
N TYR A 103 -1.11 13.41 5.00
CA TYR A 103 -0.18 13.53 6.12
C TYR A 103 1.08 12.72 5.90
N MET A 104 2.21 13.31 6.30
CA MET A 104 3.53 12.69 6.29
C MET A 104 4.25 13.03 7.58
N LEU A 105 5.22 12.19 7.94
CA LEU A 105 6.09 12.43 9.08
C LEU A 105 7.51 12.68 8.59
N VAL A 106 8.18 13.63 9.22
CA VAL A 106 9.58 13.97 8.93
C VAL A 106 10.35 13.96 10.24
N LYS A 107 11.45 13.18 10.28
CA LYS A 107 12.42 13.21 11.39
C LYS A 107 13.49 14.22 11.07
N MET A 108 13.60 15.25 11.90
CA MET A 108 14.57 16.33 11.67
C MET A 108 14.97 17.03 12.96
N ASP A 109 16.15 17.65 12.93
CA ASP A 109 16.53 18.72 13.86
C ASP A 109 15.84 20.01 13.36
N LEU A 110 14.94 20.57 14.18
CA LEU A 110 14.12 21.72 13.82
C LEU A 110 14.91 23.01 14.02
N ASP A 111 15.44 23.54 12.96
CA ASP A 111 16.00 24.89 12.86
C ASP A 111 15.30 25.70 11.75
N ASP A 112 15.65 26.96 11.62
CA ASP A 112 15.05 27.85 10.61
C ASP A 112 15.25 27.35 9.19
N GLN A 113 16.38 26.71 8.91
CA GLN A 113 16.75 26.23 7.58
C GLN A 113 16.00 24.94 7.24
N SER A 114 15.98 23.96 8.15
CA SER A 114 15.24 22.71 7.96
C SER A 114 13.74 22.98 7.90
N TRP A 115 13.21 23.84 8.78
CA TRP A 115 11.82 24.26 8.79
C TRP A 115 11.41 24.91 7.47
N LEU A 116 12.21 25.90 6.99
CA LEU A 116 11.93 26.59 5.73
C LEU A 116 11.99 25.64 4.55
N THR A 117 12.96 24.72 4.53
CA THR A 117 13.13 23.74 3.45
C THR A 117 11.92 22.84 3.33
N VAL A 118 11.43 22.30 4.44
CA VAL A 118 10.24 21.45 4.45
C VAL A 118 9.00 22.25 4.06
N ARG A 119 8.77 23.43 4.69
CA ARG A 119 7.57 24.23 4.46
C ARG A 119 7.45 24.73 3.03
N THR A 120 8.57 25.09 2.37
CA THR A 120 8.58 25.58 1.00
C THR A 120 8.68 24.48 -0.06
N THR A 121 8.68 23.21 0.36
CA THR A 121 8.63 22.09 -0.59
C THR A 121 7.27 22.06 -1.28
N GLN A 122 7.30 21.97 -2.60
CA GLN A 122 6.09 21.98 -3.41
C GLN A 122 5.14 20.83 -3.01
N GLY A 123 3.91 21.21 -2.66
CA GLY A 123 2.87 20.26 -2.22
C GLY A 123 2.72 20.16 -0.70
N VAL A 124 3.63 20.75 0.09
CA VAL A 124 3.47 20.91 1.52
C VAL A 124 2.59 22.13 1.80
N THR A 125 1.57 21.97 2.62
CA THR A 125 0.69 23.06 3.07
C THR A 125 1.13 23.65 4.40
N GLY A 126 1.78 22.86 5.24
CA GLY A 126 2.35 23.32 6.52
C GLY A 126 2.68 22.18 7.48
N PHE A 127 3.21 22.56 8.62
CA PHE A 127 3.39 21.67 9.75
C PHE A 127 2.09 21.55 10.56
N VAL A 128 1.89 20.41 11.18
CA VAL A 128 0.84 20.22 12.18
C VAL A 128 1.38 20.65 13.56
N GLY A 129 0.65 21.50 14.24
CA GLY A 129 1.05 22.00 15.55
C GLY A 129 0.20 23.16 16.03
N SER A 130 0.59 23.77 17.15
CA SER A 130 -0.09 24.90 17.73
C SER A 130 0.49 26.20 17.20
N GLY A 131 -0.29 26.93 16.40
CA GLY A 131 0.13 28.20 15.78
C GLY A 131 1.27 28.02 14.77
N ASN A 132 2.33 28.83 14.91
CA ASN A 132 3.47 28.81 14.00
C ASN A 132 4.58 27.84 14.43
N LYS A 133 4.41 27.10 15.54
CA LYS A 133 5.41 26.17 16.05
C LYS A 133 4.97 24.74 15.76
N PRO A 134 5.80 23.95 15.01
CA PRO A 134 5.57 22.53 14.87
C PRO A 134 5.58 21.83 16.24
N THR A 135 4.64 20.91 16.45
CA THR A 135 4.63 20.09 17.66
C THR A 135 5.28 18.75 17.36
N PRO A 136 6.33 18.36 18.09
CA PRO A 136 6.95 17.05 17.90
C PRO A 136 6.01 15.95 18.39
N ILE A 137 6.06 14.80 17.74
CA ILE A 137 5.41 13.57 18.18
C ILE A 137 6.45 12.61 18.77
N SER A 138 6.01 11.78 19.70
CA SER A 138 6.89 10.84 20.39
C SER A 138 7.33 9.69 19.48
N GLU A 139 8.52 9.14 19.72
CA GLU A 139 8.96 7.94 19.00
C GLU A 139 8.04 6.74 19.23
N ALA A 140 7.36 6.66 20.37
CA ALA A 140 6.40 5.60 20.67
C ALA A 140 5.19 5.66 19.71
N GLU A 141 4.67 6.86 19.45
CA GLU A 141 3.57 7.07 18.50
C GLU A 141 4.01 6.70 17.08
N VAL A 142 5.22 7.12 16.67
CA VAL A 142 5.76 6.75 15.35
C VAL A 142 5.95 5.24 15.22
N LYS A 143 6.47 4.56 16.24
CA LYS A 143 6.59 3.10 16.25
C LYS A 143 5.23 2.42 16.10
N THR A 144 4.20 2.94 16.76
CA THR A 144 2.84 2.43 16.60
C THR A 144 2.36 2.55 15.15
N ILE A 145 2.59 3.71 14.51
CA ILE A 145 2.25 3.92 13.10
C ILE A 145 3.03 2.94 12.21
N GLN A 146 4.33 2.76 12.45
CA GLN A 146 5.17 1.81 11.70
C GLN A 146 4.71 0.35 11.88
N GLN A 147 4.25 -0.02 13.07
CA GLN A 147 3.65 -1.33 13.33
C GLN A 147 2.37 -1.51 12.50
N PHE A 148 1.49 -0.51 12.45
CA PHE A 148 0.30 -0.55 11.60
C PHE A 148 0.65 -0.68 10.10
N MET A 149 1.70 -0.01 9.63
CA MET A 149 2.19 -0.13 8.26
C MET A 149 2.69 -1.55 7.93
N SER A 150 3.25 -2.24 8.91
CA SER A 150 3.80 -3.60 8.75
C SER A 150 2.74 -4.70 8.92
N LEU A 151 1.56 -4.36 9.45
CA LEU A 151 0.47 -5.33 9.54
C LEU A 151 0.02 -5.68 8.11
N GLU A 152 0.14 -6.95 7.76
CA GLU A 152 -0.54 -7.45 6.57
C GLU A 152 -2.02 -7.11 6.69
N ALA A 153 -2.63 -6.69 5.57
CA ALA A 153 -4.09 -6.51 5.52
C ALA A 153 -4.75 -7.74 6.14
N PRO A 154 -5.72 -7.55 7.04
CA PRO A 154 -6.34 -8.67 7.72
C PRO A 154 -6.82 -9.65 6.65
N LYS A 155 -6.20 -10.83 6.62
CA LYS A 155 -6.77 -11.95 5.89
C LYS A 155 -8.09 -12.19 6.59
N PHE A 156 -9.19 -11.90 5.92
CA PHE A 156 -10.51 -12.28 6.41
C PHE A 156 -10.48 -13.81 6.54
N ARG A 157 -10.03 -14.31 7.68
CA ARG A 157 -10.29 -15.69 8.04
C ARG A 157 -11.77 -15.73 8.41
N ALA A 158 -12.54 -15.95 7.39
CA ALA A 158 -13.94 -16.24 7.62
C ALA A 158 -13.98 -17.45 8.52
N LYS A 159 -14.53 -17.27 9.71
CA LYS A 159 -14.83 -18.38 10.61
C LYS A 159 -16.08 -19.13 10.13
N PHE A 160 -16.24 -19.26 8.82
CA PHE A 160 -17.35 -19.97 8.20
C PHE A 160 -16.90 -21.36 7.78
N SER A 161 -17.79 -22.34 7.95
CA SER A 161 -17.57 -23.73 7.54
C SER A 161 -18.57 -24.09 6.44
N LEU A 162 -18.18 -25.01 5.56
CA LEU A 162 -19.09 -25.56 4.56
C LEU A 162 -20.29 -26.24 5.25
N GLY A 163 -21.49 -26.01 4.74
CA GLY A 163 -22.73 -26.52 5.32
C GLY A 163 -23.25 -25.72 6.51
N GLU A 164 -22.57 -24.67 6.95
CA GLU A 164 -22.99 -23.85 8.08
C GLU A 164 -24.20 -23.00 7.74
N ALA A 165 -25.20 -22.96 8.68
CA ALA A 165 -26.37 -22.12 8.53
C ALA A 165 -26.02 -20.65 8.81
N VAL A 166 -26.42 -19.77 7.89
CA VAL A 166 -26.17 -18.33 7.96
C VAL A 166 -27.41 -17.54 7.66
N LYS A 167 -27.49 -16.33 8.25
CA LYS A 167 -28.49 -15.34 7.95
C LYS A 167 -27.85 -14.23 7.11
N ILE A 168 -28.49 -13.85 6.01
CA ILE A 168 -28.08 -12.72 5.18
C ILE A 168 -28.55 -11.44 5.88
N ILE A 169 -27.63 -10.48 6.09
CA ILE A 169 -27.89 -9.25 6.82
C ILE A 169 -27.92 -8.01 5.93
N ASP A 170 -27.44 -8.13 4.70
CA ASP A 170 -27.39 -7.00 3.75
C ASP A 170 -27.58 -7.47 2.30
N GLY A 171 -28.13 -6.58 1.46
CA GLY A 171 -28.38 -6.80 0.04
C GLY A 171 -29.80 -7.24 -0.29
N PRO A 172 -30.08 -7.62 -1.56
CA PRO A 172 -31.43 -7.96 -2.04
C PRO A 172 -32.02 -9.21 -1.39
N PHE A 173 -31.20 -10.00 -0.69
CA PHE A 173 -31.62 -11.22 0.02
C PHE A 173 -31.51 -11.07 1.55
N ALA A 174 -31.52 -9.83 2.05
CA ALA A 174 -31.49 -9.58 3.48
C ALA A 174 -32.62 -10.33 4.20
N ASP A 175 -32.34 -10.81 5.43
CA ASP A 175 -33.21 -11.61 6.29
C ASP A 175 -33.48 -13.05 5.84
N PHE A 176 -33.02 -13.47 4.66
CA PHE A 176 -33.12 -14.89 4.28
C PHE A 176 -32.09 -15.74 5.02
N LEU A 177 -32.48 -16.99 5.24
CA LEU A 177 -31.63 -18.03 5.79
C LEU A 177 -31.07 -18.89 4.66
N GLY A 178 -29.84 -19.32 4.79
CA GLY A 178 -29.22 -20.21 3.83
C GLY A 178 -28.12 -21.05 4.44
N SER A 179 -27.60 -22.00 3.70
CA SER A 179 -26.45 -22.81 4.07
C SER A 179 -25.27 -22.51 3.15
N ILE A 180 -24.07 -22.52 3.69
CA ILE A 180 -22.86 -22.26 2.92
C ILE A 180 -22.53 -23.47 2.05
N ASP A 181 -22.51 -23.29 0.75
CA ASP A 181 -22.16 -24.31 -0.24
C ASP A 181 -20.67 -24.25 -0.62
N ASN A 182 -20.12 -23.04 -0.75
CA ASN A 182 -18.69 -22.87 -1.07
C ASN A 182 -18.14 -21.59 -0.42
N ILE A 183 -16.85 -21.62 -0.10
CA ILE A 183 -16.11 -20.50 0.51
C ILE A 183 -14.95 -20.16 -0.40
N ASP A 184 -14.91 -18.95 -0.95
CA ASP A 184 -13.80 -18.39 -1.69
C ASP A 184 -13.06 -17.39 -0.81
N GLU A 185 -12.10 -17.90 -0.01
CA GLU A 185 -11.32 -17.06 0.92
C GLU A 185 -10.46 -16.03 0.16
N ASP A 186 -10.03 -16.36 -1.05
CA ASP A 186 -9.20 -15.48 -1.86
C ASP A 186 -9.97 -14.27 -2.38
N LYS A 187 -11.26 -14.44 -2.65
CA LYS A 187 -12.13 -13.35 -3.11
C LYS A 187 -12.95 -12.71 -2.00
N GLY A 188 -12.94 -13.28 -0.79
CA GLY A 188 -13.77 -12.84 0.32
C GLY A 188 -15.26 -13.07 0.09
N LYS A 189 -15.63 -14.09 -0.68
CA LYS A 189 -17.01 -14.42 -1.06
C LYS A 189 -17.44 -15.77 -0.56
N LEU A 190 -18.74 -15.86 -0.27
CA LEU A 190 -19.45 -17.09 0.06
C LEU A 190 -20.47 -17.39 -1.03
N ARG A 191 -20.60 -18.66 -1.40
CA ARG A 191 -21.76 -19.12 -2.11
C ARG A 191 -22.70 -19.76 -1.12
N VAL A 192 -23.88 -19.17 -0.96
CA VAL A 192 -24.90 -19.55 -0.01
C VAL A 192 -26.10 -20.09 -0.76
N LEU A 193 -26.58 -21.28 -0.40
CA LEU A 193 -27.84 -21.84 -0.88
C LEU A 193 -28.97 -21.21 -0.08
N VAL A 194 -29.74 -20.38 -0.72
CA VAL A 194 -30.86 -19.66 -0.09
C VAL A 194 -32.16 -20.31 -0.56
N SER A 195 -33.06 -20.62 0.37
CA SER A 195 -34.38 -21.14 0.04
C SER A 195 -35.32 -19.97 -0.37
N ILE A 196 -35.54 -19.85 -1.68
CA ILE A 196 -36.45 -18.83 -2.26
C ILE A 196 -37.63 -19.56 -2.90
N PHE A 197 -38.86 -19.28 -2.44
CA PHE A 197 -40.09 -19.93 -2.93
C PHE A 197 -40.00 -21.47 -2.97
N GLY A 198 -39.37 -22.08 -1.96
CA GLY A 198 -39.20 -23.54 -1.87
C GLY A 198 -38.20 -24.17 -2.81
N ARG A 199 -37.31 -23.35 -3.42
CA ARG A 199 -36.19 -23.80 -4.25
C ARG A 199 -34.88 -23.29 -3.67
N GLU A 200 -33.89 -24.15 -3.58
CA GLU A 200 -32.54 -23.75 -3.19
C GLU A 200 -31.87 -23.06 -4.39
N THR A 201 -31.48 -21.82 -4.18
CA THR A 201 -30.82 -21.00 -5.20
C THR A 201 -29.44 -20.58 -4.69
N PRO A 202 -28.34 -20.89 -5.42
CA PRO A 202 -27.03 -20.45 -5.03
C PRO A 202 -26.87 -18.94 -5.28
N VAL A 203 -26.49 -18.20 -4.24
CA VAL A 203 -26.25 -16.74 -4.26
C VAL A 203 -24.82 -16.49 -3.81
N GLU A 204 -24.08 -15.68 -4.56
CA GLU A 204 -22.75 -15.21 -4.15
C GLU A 204 -22.88 -13.94 -3.30
N LEU A 205 -22.32 -13.98 -2.09
CA LEU A 205 -22.38 -12.92 -1.10
C LEU A 205 -20.98 -12.63 -0.55
N ASP A 206 -20.73 -11.41 -0.13
CA ASP A 206 -19.52 -11.06 0.60
C ASP A 206 -19.59 -11.54 2.05
N PHE A 207 -18.46 -11.85 2.68
CA PHE A 207 -18.40 -12.28 4.09
C PHE A 207 -19.10 -11.32 5.05
N LEU A 208 -19.14 -10.02 4.70
CA LEU A 208 -19.76 -8.98 5.51
C LEU A 208 -21.29 -8.97 5.40
N GLN A 209 -21.85 -9.61 4.38
CA GLN A 209 -23.31 -9.67 4.15
C GLN A 209 -23.98 -10.83 4.86
N VAL A 210 -23.22 -11.68 5.54
CA VAL A 210 -23.76 -12.88 6.22
C VAL A 210 -23.32 -12.93 7.67
N LYS A 211 -24.20 -13.44 8.51
CA LYS A 211 -24.00 -13.64 9.93
C LYS A 211 -24.31 -15.09 10.29
N LYS A 212 -23.49 -15.71 11.14
CA LYS A 212 -23.79 -17.02 11.75
C LYS A 212 -25.05 -16.92 12.58
N ILE A 213 -25.81 -17.98 12.56
CA ILE A 213 -26.98 -18.17 13.40
C ILE A 213 -26.55 -18.83 14.69
#